data_f3cf6b324a9de9b458607bab2f238faf
#
_entry.id   f3cf6b324a9de9b458607bab2f238faf
#
_cell.length_a   1.000
_cell.length_b   1.000
_cell.length_c   1.000
_cell.angle_alpha   90.00
_cell.angle_beta   90.00
_cell.angle_gamma   90.00
#
_symmetry.space_group_name_H-M   'P 1'
#
loop_
_entity.id
_entity.type
_entity.pdbx_description
1 polymer ?
#
loop_
_entity_poly.entity_id
_entity_poly.type
_entity_poly.pdbx_seq_one_letter_code
_entity_poly.pdbx_strand_id
1 'polypeptide(L)'
;MTSQVMYAWPANHGYGEVMETEEPPRVGLLLREWRRRRKLSQLDLALRADSSTRHLSCVETGRARPSREMVLRLAEHLDVPLRDRNGLLLAAGYAPAYRESPLDSERMAMVRSAVRAMLAGHEPYPAAAIDRIWNIVDRNDAMSLLLGTVPAHLTESGGNVMRLILHPEGLASQCLNFAQVRAHALGRLRHQADTTGHRDLRELYEEVSAYPAPPDLDADPGPVDPTGIVVPLRIRTPLGDMAFFSTIATFGAPADVTLSELAVESFFPMDEQTDTLLRALAAMGPEGQ
;
A
#
# COMPACT_ATOMS: atom_id res chain seq x y z
N MET A 1 -5.26 36.06 -0.56
CA MET A 1 -5.95 35.24 -1.58
C MET A 1 -5.21 33.92 -1.61
N THR A 2 -5.69 32.95 -0.83
CA THR A 2 -5.07 31.63 -0.66
C THR A 2 -5.28 30.85 -1.96
N SER A 3 -4.21 30.61 -2.71
CA SER A 3 -4.21 29.71 -3.87
C SER A 3 -4.21 28.29 -3.34
N GLN A 4 -5.39 27.70 -3.22
CA GLN A 4 -5.51 26.26 -3.02
C GLN A 4 -5.03 25.57 -4.30
N VAL A 5 -3.86 24.95 -4.23
CA VAL A 5 -3.42 24.00 -5.23
C VAL A 5 -4.34 22.77 -5.09
N MET A 6 -5.38 22.75 -5.91
CA MET A 6 -6.23 21.56 -6.05
C MET A 6 -5.42 20.50 -6.79
N TYR A 7 -4.86 19.55 -6.06
CA TYR A 7 -4.39 18.30 -6.68
C TYR A 7 -5.62 17.58 -7.25
N ALA A 8 -5.65 17.44 -8.56
CA ALA A 8 -6.64 16.59 -9.22
C ALA A 8 -6.32 15.13 -8.86
N TRP A 9 -7.29 14.42 -8.31
CA TRP A 9 -7.17 12.98 -8.09
C TRP A 9 -6.84 12.30 -9.43
N PRO A 10 -5.80 11.46 -9.50
CA PRO A 10 -5.43 10.81 -10.75
C PRO A 10 -6.61 9.98 -11.25
N ALA A 11 -7.00 10.22 -12.50
CA ALA A 11 -7.97 9.39 -13.18
C ALA A 11 -7.44 7.95 -13.27
N ASN A 12 -8.28 7.00 -12.89
CA ASN A 12 -8.00 5.57 -12.95
C ASN A 12 -7.50 5.21 -14.37
N HIS A 13 -6.23 4.82 -14.52
CA HIS A 13 -5.68 4.41 -15.80
C HIS A 13 -6.38 3.12 -16.21
N GLY A 14 -7.13 3.23 -17.29
CA GLY A 14 -8.08 2.27 -17.77
C GLY A 14 -7.49 0.86 -17.99
N TYR A 15 -8.29 -0.11 -17.65
CA TYR A 15 -8.22 -1.45 -18.21
C TYR A 15 -8.57 -1.37 -19.72
N GLY A 16 -7.54 -1.28 -20.53
CA GLY A 16 -7.64 -1.21 -21.98
C GLY A 16 -6.50 -1.95 -22.68
N GLU A 17 -6.30 -3.22 -22.34
CA GLU A 17 -5.68 -4.18 -23.27
C GLU A 17 -6.55 -5.42 -23.30
N VAL A 18 -7.06 -5.71 -24.51
CA VAL A 18 -7.74 -6.94 -24.84
C VAL A 18 -6.74 -8.07 -24.73
N MET A 19 -6.71 -8.72 -23.57
CA MET A 19 -5.95 -9.94 -23.36
C MET A 19 -6.59 -11.07 -24.18
N GLU A 20 -5.74 -11.79 -24.90
CA GLU A 20 -6.08 -13.07 -25.53
C GLU A 20 -6.91 -13.93 -24.56
N THR A 21 -7.94 -14.55 -25.08
CA THR A 21 -8.93 -15.33 -24.34
C THR A 21 -8.32 -16.63 -23.78
N GLU A 22 -7.56 -16.52 -22.68
CA GLU A 22 -7.42 -17.65 -21.78
C GLU A 22 -8.74 -17.83 -21.03
N GLU A 23 -9.32 -19.04 -21.07
CA GLU A 23 -10.49 -19.35 -20.23
C GLU A 23 -10.22 -18.90 -18.79
N PRO A 24 -11.11 -18.11 -18.17
CA PRO A 24 -10.88 -17.61 -16.83
C PRO A 24 -10.64 -18.81 -15.90
N PRO A 25 -9.62 -18.75 -15.03
CA PRO A 25 -9.27 -19.85 -14.17
C PRO A 25 -10.51 -20.26 -13.34
N ARG A 26 -10.81 -21.55 -13.33
CA ARG A 26 -11.96 -22.09 -12.58
C ARG A 26 -11.85 -21.66 -11.12
N VAL A 27 -12.92 -21.18 -10.52
CA VAL A 27 -12.96 -20.67 -9.13
C VAL A 27 -12.29 -21.63 -8.12
N GLY A 28 -12.40 -22.93 -8.36
CA GLY A 28 -11.76 -23.95 -7.50
C GLY A 28 -10.24 -23.87 -7.45
N LEU A 29 -9.59 -23.53 -8.58
CA LEU A 29 -8.15 -23.34 -8.64
C LEU A 29 -7.73 -22.08 -7.85
N LEU A 30 -8.45 -20.98 -8.00
CA LEU A 30 -8.22 -19.77 -7.25
C LEU A 30 -8.40 -19.96 -5.74
N LEU A 31 -9.48 -20.63 -5.31
CA LEU A 31 -9.70 -20.96 -3.90
C LEU A 31 -8.59 -21.85 -3.32
N ARG A 32 -8.13 -22.84 -4.09
CA ARG A 32 -7.01 -23.69 -3.71
C ARG A 32 -5.72 -22.89 -3.56
N GLU A 33 -5.48 -21.95 -4.45
CA GLU A 33 -4.32 -21.07 -4.39
C GLU A 33 -4.36 -20.18 -3.14
N TRP A 34 -5.47 -19.51 -2.86
CA TRP A 34 -5.68 -18.73 -1.64
C TRP A 34 -5.46 -19.56 -0.39
N ARG A 35 -6.05 -20.76 -0.31
CA ARG A 35 -5.85 -21.68 0.83
C ARG A 35 -4.36 -22.02 1.03
N ARG A 36 -3.65 -22.32 -0.06
CA ARG A 36 -2.21 -22.64 0.00
C ARG A 36 -1.38 -21.45 0.47
N ARG A 37 -1.68 -20.24 -0.01
CA ARG A 37 -1.04 -19.01 0.48
C ARG A 37 -1.25 -18.82 1.98
N ARG A 38 -2.42 -19.16 2.50
CA ARG A 38 -2.73 -19.17 3.94
C ARG A 38 -2.17 -20.37 4.70
N LYS A 39 -1.46 -21.28 4.01
CA LYS A 39 -0.90 -22.51 4.61
C LYS A 39 -1.94 -23.38 5.32
N LEU A 40 -3.19 -23.36 4.87
CA LEU A 40 -4.28 -24.16 5.42
C LEU A 40 -4.42 -25.49 4.69
N SER A 41 -4.70 -26.57 5.43
CA SER A 41 -5.16 -27.82 4.84
C SER A 41 -6.61 -27.72 4.36
N GLN A 42 -7.07 -28.64 3.52
CA GLN A 42 -8.49 -28.69 3.16
C GLN A 42 -9.38 -28.96 4.38
N LEU A 43 -8.89 -29.71 5.36
CA LEU A 43 -9.62 -29.99 6.60
C LEU A 43 -9.77 -28.70 7.43
N ASP A 44 -8.69 -27.94 7.62
CA ASP A 44 -8.72 -26.70 8.39
C ASP A 44 -9.71 -25.68 7.80
N LEU A 45 -9.67 -25.49 6.47
CA LEU A 45 -10.59 -24.58 5.81
C LEU A 45 -12.04 -25.09 5.85
N ALA A 46 -12.26 -26.39 5.66
CA ALA A 46 -13.58 -26.96 5.72
C ALA A 46 -14.22 -26.78 7.12
N LEU A 47 -13.45 -27.00 8.18
CA LEU A 47 -13.90 -26.78 9.56
C LEU A 47 -14.24 -25.31 9.82
N ARG A 48 -13.39 -24.37 9.39
CA ARG A 48 -13.64 -22.92 9.56
C ARG A 48 -14.88 -22.46 8.80
N ALA A 49 -15.07 -22.98 7.58
CA ALA A 49 -16.15 -22.56 6.69
C ALA A 49 -17.44 -23.37 6.86
N ASP A 50 -17.58 -24.15 7.94
CA ASP A 50 -18.73 -25.02 8.19
C ASP A 50 -19.10 -25.87 6.96
N SER A 51 -18.12 -26.62 6.45
CA SER A 51 -18.22 -27.44 5.25
C SER A 51 -17.54 -28.79 5.46
N SER A 52 -17.73 -29.73 4.53
CA SER A 52 -16.98 -30.97 4.54
C SER A 52 -15.72 -30.90 3.68
N THR A 53 -14.66 -31.58 4.10
CA THR A 53 -13.41 -31.70 3.31
C THR A 53 -13.69 -32.31 1.94
N ARG A 54 -14.64 -33.25 1.85
CA ARG A 54 -15.07 -33.86 0.59
C ARG A 54 -15.68 -32.82 -0.35
N HIS A 55 -16.56 -31.95 0.17
CA HIS A 55 -17.20 -30.91 -0.64
C HIS A 55 -16.18 -29.89 -1.11
N LEU A 56 -15.29 -29.41 -0.20
CA LEU A 56 -14.21 -28.50 -0.56
C LEU A 56 -13.29 -29.10 -1.63
N SER A 57 -12.92 -30.38 -1.51
CA SER A 57 -12.15 -31.10 -2.53
C SER A 57 -12.85 -31.12 -3.89
N CYS A 58 -14.17 -31.37 -3.92
CA CYS A 58 -14.96 -31.32 -5.15
C CYS A 58 -14.98 -29.91 -5.77
N VAL A 59 -15.09 -28.86 -4.95
CA VAL A 59 -15.04 -27.47 -5.42
C VAL A 59 -13.66 -27.15 -6.00
N GLU A 60 -12.57 -27.43 -5.28
CA GLU A 60 -11.20 -27.14 -5.71
C GLU A 60 -10.79 -27.90 -7.00
N THR A 61 -11.38 -29.07 -7.23
CA THR A 61 -11.13 -29.87 -8.44
C THR A 61 -12.12 -29.62 -9.57
N GLY A 62 -13.08 -28.69 -9.37
CA GLY A 62 -14.09 -28.35 -10.37
C GLY A 62 -15.18 -29.40 -10.56
N ARG A 63 -15.29 -30.41 -9.68
CA ARG A 63 -16.36 -31.42 -9.72
C ARG A 63 -17.68 -30.92 -9.15
N ALA A 64 -17.64 -29.84 -8.37
CA ALA A 64 -18.82 -29.17 -7.84
C ALA A 64 -18.69 -27.66 -8.05
N ARG A 65 -19.79 -27.02 -8.44
CA ARG A 65 -19.87 -25.56 -8.52
C ARG A 65 -20.29 -25.04 -7.13
N PRO A 66 -19.50 -24.14 -6.49
CA PRO A 66 -19.91 -23.57 -5.21
C PRO A 66 -21.05 -22.57 -5.41
N SER A 67 -21.94 -22.43 -4.41
CA SER A 67 -22.91 -21.33 -4.39
C SER A 67 -22.22 -19.99 -4.13
N ARG A 68 -22.92 -18.87 -4.43
CA ARG A 68 -22.42 -17.53 -4.14
C ARG A 68 -22.04 -17.34 -2.68
N GLU A 69 -22.88 -17.82 -1.77
CA GLU A 69 -22.68 -17.76 -0.32
C GLU A 69 -21.46 -18.60 0.10
N MET A 70 -21.26 -19.76 -0.53
CA MET A 70 -20.10 -20.61 -0.27
C MET A 70 -18.80 -19.93 -0.71
N VAL A 71 -18.78 -19.27 -1.88
CA VAL A 71 -17.62 -18.51 -2.35
C VAL A 71 -17.27 -17.39 -1.37
N LEU A 72 -18.26 -16.59 -0.94
CA LEU A 72 -18.05 -15.50 0.02
C LEU A 72 -17.56 -16.00 1.38
N ARG A 73 -18.15 -17.08 1.91
CA ARG A 73 -17.75 -17.67 3.17
C ARG A 73 -16.33 -18.23 3.13
N LEU A 74 -15.96 -18.95 2.08
CA LEU A 74 -14.58 -19.42 1.90
C LEU A 74 -13.61 -18.25 1.79
N ALA A 75 -13.95 -17.23 1.02
CA ALA A 75 -13.14 -16.03 0.86
C ALA A 75 -12.95 -15.26 2.18
N GLU A 76 -13.96 -15.22 3.04
CA GLU A 76 -13.89 -14.63 4.37
C GLU A 76 -12.90 -15.37 5.26
N HIS A 77 -13.02 -16.69 5.38
CA HIS A 77 -12.11 -17.50 6.20
C HIS A 77 -10.68 -17.61 5.64
N LEU A 78 -10.48 -17.22 4.40
CA LEU A 78 -9.18 -17.10 3.74
C LEU A 78 -8.61 -15.68 3.80
N ASP A 79 -9.29 -14.74 4.45
CA ASP A 79 -8.90 -13.31 4.48
C ASP A 79 -8.60 -12.77 3.07
N VAL A 80 -9.45 -13.13 2.09
CA VAL A 80 -9.29 -12.66 0.71
C VAL A 80 -9.70 -11.20 0.63
N PRO A 81 -8.87 -10.30 0.05
CA PRO A 81 -9.22 -8.90 -0.16
C PRO A 81 -10.51 -8.72 -0.98
N LEU A 82 -11.23 -7.60 -0.79
CA LEU A 82 -12.53 -7.39 -1.44
C LEU A 82 -12.47 -7.46 -2.97
N ARG A 83 -11.40 -6.93 -3.58
CA ARG A 83 -11.14 -7.03 -5.01
C ARG A 83 -11.10 -8.48 -5.48
N ASP A 84 -10.34 -9.29 -4.79
CA ASP A 84 -10.15 -10.69 -5.13
C ASP A 84 -11.40 -11.53 -4.83
N ARG A 85 -12.21 -11.15 -3.83
CA ARG A 85 -13.54 -11.75 -3.61
C ARG A 85 -14.44 -11.54 -4.83
N ASN A 86 -14.41 -10.35 -5.42
CA ASN A 86 -15.10 -10.08 -6.68
C ASN A 86 -14.57 -10.96 -7.82
N GLY A 87 -13.25 -11.12 -7.91
CA GLY A 87 -12.61 -12.03 -8.88
C GLY A 87 -13.06 -13.49 -8.70
N LEU A 88 -13.14 -13.98 -7.46
CA LEU A 88 -13.66 -15.32 -7.15
C LEU A 88 -15.13 -15.48 -7.56
N LEU A 89 -15.96 -14.45 -7.29
CA LEU A 89 -17.37 -14.47 -7.70
C LEU A 89 -17.51 -14.52 -9.22
N LEU A 90 -16.78 -13.68 -9.95
CA LEU A 90 -16.77 -13.68 -11.42
C LEU A 90 -16.32 -15.04 -11.97
N ALA A 91 -15.24 -15.63 -11.44
CA ALA A 91 -14.76 -16.95 -11.83
C ALA A 91 -15.76 -18.08 -11.52
N ALA A 92 -16.64 -17.88 -10.54
CA ALA A 92 -17.75 -18.78 -10.24
C ALA A 92 -19.02 -18.50 -11.08
N GLY A 93 -19.01 -17.46 -11.93
CA GLY A 93 -20.14 -17.05 -12.77
C GLY A 93 -21.20 -16.24 -12.01
N TYR A 94 -20.80 -15.52 -10.96
CA TYR A 94 -21.66 -14.62 -10.20
C TYR A 94 -21.25 -13.16 -10.41
N ALA A 95 -22.21 -12.24 -10.24
CA ALA A 95 -21.93 -10.82 -10.23
C ALA A 95 -21.07 -10.43 -9.01
N PRO A 96 -20.18 -9.41 -9.12
CA PRO A 96 -19.45 -8.84 -8.01
C PRO A 96 -20.34 -8.46 -6.82
N ALA A 97 -19.84 -8.66 -5.61
CA ALA A 97 -20.55 -8.27 -4.38
C ALA A 97 -20.16 -6.88 -3.89
N TYR A 98 -18.92 -6.49 -4.10
CA TYR A 98 -18.34 -5.25 -3.60
C TYR A 98 -18.16 -4.26 -4.76
N ARG A 99 -18.59 -3.03 -4.55
CA ARG A 99 -18.38 -1.98 -5.54
C ARG A 99 -16.92 -1.53 -5.51
N GLU A 100 -16.46 -1.06 -6.66
CA GLU A 100 -15.20 -0.35 -6.82
C GLU A 100 -15.52 1.05 -7.32
N SER A 101 -15.46 2.02 -6.43
CA SER A 101 -15.80 3.42 -6.74
C SER A 101 -14.52 4.20 -7.01
N PRO A 102 -14.41 4.92 -8.16
CA PRO A 102 -13.29 5.82 -8.40
C PRO A 102 -13.15 6.82 -7.25
N LEU A 103 -11.91 7.10 -6.82
CA LEU A 103 -11.65 8.02 -5.71
C LEU A 103 -12.21 9.41 -5.95
N ASP A 104 -12.21 9.91 -7.20
CA ASP A 104 -12.74 11.21 -7.61
C ASP A 104 -14.26 11.27 -7.69
N SER A 105 -14.95 10.12 -7.62
CA SER A 105 -16.41 10.06 -7.70
C SER A 105 -17.10 10.81 -6.55
N GLU A 106 -18.32 11.29 -6.80
CA GLU A 106 -19.17 11.93 -5.77
C GLU A 106 -19.43 10.99 -4.58
N ARG A 107 -19.55 9.69 -4.85
CA ARG A 107 -19.73 8.66 -3.82
C ARG A 107 -18.59 8.64 -2.81
N MET A 108 -17.35 8.95 -3.23
CA MET A 108 -16.16 9.00 -2.38
C MET A 108 -15.90 10.37 -1.76
N ALA A 109 -16.78 11.37 -1.97
CA ALA A 109 -16.57 12.74 -1.47
C ALA A 109 -16.37 12.79 0.05
N MET A 110 -17.18 12.04 0.82
CA MET A 110 -17.03 11.96 2.28
C MET A 110 -15.70 11.32 2.69
N VAL A 111 -15.27 10.27 1.98
CA VAL A 111 -13.97 9.60 2.24
C VAL A 111 -12.82 10.55 1.95
N ARG A 112 -12.85 11.24 0.80
CA ARG A 112 -11.82 12.25 0.46
C ARG A 112 -11.76 13.36 1.52
N SER A 113 -12.92 13.85 1.97
CA SER A 113 -12.98 14.86 3.03
C SER A 113 -12.36 14.36 4.33
N ALA A 114 -12.66 13.12 4.74
CA ALA A 114 -12.09 12.50 5.94
C ALA A 114 -10.56 12.31 5.80
N VAL A 115 -10.08 11.82 4.66
CA VAL A 115 -8.64 11.68 4.39
C VAL A 115 -7.93 13.04 4.48
N ARG A 116 -8.47 14.08 3.84
CA ARG A 116 -7.89 15.43 3.92
C ARG A 116 -7.88 15.98 5.35
N ALA A 117 -8.94 15.73 6.12
CA ALA A 117 -8.98 16.13 7.53
C ALA A 117 -7.93 15.40 8.37
N MET A 118 -7.69 14.08 8.11
CA MET A 118 -6.62 13.33 8.76
C MET A 118 -5.24 13.87 8.40
N LEU A 119 -4.98 14.15 7.12
CA LEU A 119 -3.73 14.70 6.63
C LEU A 119 -3.47 16.10 7.22
N ALA A 120 -4.44 16.98 7.17
CA ALA A 120 -4.34 18.32 7.75
C ALA A 120 -4.18 18.31 9.27
N GLY A 121 -4.86 17.39 9.96
CA GLY A 121 -4.75 17.23 11.42
C GLY A 121 -3.39 16.68 11.87
N HIS A 122 -2.57 16.16 10.95
CA HIS A 122 -1.24 15.66 11.24
C HIS A 122 -0.12 16.71 11.08
N GLU A 123 -0.44 17.91 10.54
CA GLU A 123 0.53 19.00 10.48
C GLU A 123 1.12 19.32 11.87
N PRO A 124 2.39 19.62 12.00
CA PRO A 124 3.40 19.88 10.97
C PRO A 124 4.21 18.64 10.56
N TYR A 125 3.73 17.45 10.79
CA TYR A 125 4.45 16.21 10.49
C TYR A 125 4.00 15.64 9.14
N PRO A 126 4.93 15.00 8.37
CA PRO A 126 4.61 14.46 7.06
C PRO A 126 3.55 13.34 7.15
N ALA A 127 2.57 13.39 6.25
CA ALA A 127 1.58 12.33 6.07
C ALA A 127 1.14 12.22 4.61
N ALA A 128 0.84 10.99 4.17
CA ALA A 128 0.32 10.72 2.84
C ALA A 128 -0.76 9.65 2.87
N ALA A 129 -1.79 9.82 2.03
CA ALA A 129 -2.72 8.76 1.69
C ALA A 129 -2.14 7.94 0.54
N ILE A 130 -2.17 6.63 0.66
CA ILE A 130 -1.58 5.70 -0.29
C ILE A 130 -2.59 4.64 -0.73
N ASP A 131 -2.45 4.17 -1.96
CA ASP A 131 -3.21 3.04 -2.48
C ASP A 131 -2.53 1.68 -2.18
N ARG A 132 -3.14 0.59 -2.64
CA ARG A 132 -2.67 -0.78 -2.43
C ARG A 132 -1.27 -1.08 -3.00
N ILE A 133 -0.82 -0.33 -4.01
CA ILE A 133 0.48 -0.47 -4.65
C ILE A 133 1.44 0.69 -4.31
N TRP A 134 1.16 1.37 -3.18
CA TRP A 134 2.01 2.42 -2.61
C TRP A 134 2.06 3.72 -3.41
N ASN A 135 1.14 3.98 -4.34
CA ASN A 135 1.05 5.29 -4.96
C ASN A 135 0.46 6.29 -3.97
N ILE A 136 1.04 7.47 -3.92
CA ILE A 136 0.52 8.58 -3.14
C ILE A 136 -0.68 9.17 -3.88
N VAL A 137 -1.84 9.12 -3.25
CA VAL A 137 -3.10 9.64 -3.80
C VAL A 137 -3.45 11.03 -3.25
N ASP A 138 -2.97 11.35 -2.05
CA ASP A 138 -3.04 12.69 -1.43
C ASP A 138 -1.95 12.82 -0.36
N ARG A 139 -1.58 14.05 0.00
CA ARG A 139 -0.55 14.32 1.00
C ARG A 139 -0.73 15.69 1.63
N ASN A 140 -0.17 15.88 2.83
CA ASN A 140 -0.17 17.17 3.48
C ASN A 140 1.02 18.05 3.04
N ASP A 141 1.04 19.30 3.50
CA ASP A 141 2.06 20.27 3.13
C ASP A 141 3.43 19.86 3.66
N ALA A 142 3.51 19.32 4.88
CA ALA A 142 4.77 18.81 5.45
C ALA A 142 5.39 17.68 4.60
N MET A 143 4.58 16.75 4.08
CA MET A 143 5.05 15.72 3.14
C MET A 143 5.51 16.34 1.82
N SER A 144 4.81 17.35 1.32
CA SER A 144 5.17 18.06 0.09
C SER A 144 6.52 18.76 0.22
N LEU A 145 6.79 19.38 1.38
CA LEU A 145 8.09 19.99 1.71
C LEU A 145 9.21 18.94 1.77
N LEU A 146 8.97 17.81 2.44
CA LEU A 146 9.93 16.71 2.53
C LEU A 146 10.32 16.17 1.13
N LEU A 147 9.37 16.09 0.22
CA LEU A 147 9.56 15.61 -1.14
C LEU A 147 10.06 16.70 -2.11
N GLY A 148 10.17 17.96 -1.65
CA GLY A 148 10.56 19.09 -2.49
C GLY A 148 11.97 18.99 -3.08
N THR A 149 12.86 18.18 -2.49
CA THR A 149 14.22 17.92 -3.00
C THR A 149 14.29 16.74 -3.97
N VAL A 150 13.19 15.98 -4.11
CA VAL A 150 13.12 14.81 -4.99
C VAL A 150 12.79 15.26 -6.42
N PRO A 151 13.49 14.73 -7.46
CA PRO A 151 13.22 15.08 -8.85
C PRO A 151 11.77 14.88 -9.27
N ALA A 152 11.27 15.79 -10.12
CA ALA A 152 9.86 15.81 -10.54
C ALA A 152 9.37 14.48 -11.15
N HIS A 153 10.22 13.79 -11.93
CA HIS A 153 9.84 12.51 -12.55
C HIS A 153 9.48 11.41 -11.55
N LEU A 154 9.98 11.48 -10.31
CA LEU A 154 9.63 10.54 -9.24
C LEU A 154 8.37 10.97 -8.45
N THR A 155 8.01 12.25 -8.53
CA THR A 155 6.86 12.83 -7.82
C THR A 155 5.68 13.13 -8.74
N GLU A 156 5.82 12.99 -10.06
CA GLU A 156 4.75 13.11 -11.03
C GLU A 156 3.59 12.15 -10.68
N SER A 157 2.36 12.62 -10.87
CA SER A 157 1.14 11.88 -10.48
C SER A 157 1.09 11.45 -9.00
N GLY A 158 1.74 12.21 -8.12
CA GLY A 158 1.79 11.95 -6.68
C GLY A 158 3.03 11.18 -6.22
N GLY A 159 3.62 10.37 -7.07
CA GLY A 159 4.76 9.51 -6.76
C GLY A 159 4.34 8.16 -6.13
N ASN A 160 5.33 7.30 -5.92
CA ASN A 160 5.16 6.00 -5.28
C ASN A 160 6.12 5.88 -4.10
N VAL A 161 5.62 5.57 -2.91
CA VAL A 161 6.41 5.55 -1.66
C VAL A 161 7.64 4.66 -1.78
N MET A 162 7.50 3.46 -2.36
CA MET A 162 8.61 2.51 -2.49
C MET A 162 9.69 3.02 -3.44
N ARG A 163 9.28 3.65 -4.56
CA ARG A 163 10.21 4.31 -5.49
C ARG A 163 10.90 5.49 -4.84
N LEU A 164 10.13 6.36 -4.17
CA LEU A 164 10.67 7.56 -3.51
C LEU A 164 11.74 7.21 -2.47
N ILE A 165 11.52 6.17 -1.68
CA ILE A 165 12.46 5.77 -0.61
C ILE A 165 13.68 5.02 -1.17
N LEU A 166 13.51 4.20 -2.22
CA LEU A 166 14.55 3.27 -2.68
C LEU A 166 15.31 3.72 -3.92
N HIS A 167 14.79 4.70 -4.69
CA HIS A 167 15.45 5.18 -5.90
C HIS A 167 16.70 6.01 -5.57
N PRO A 168 17.83 5.82 -6.30
CA PRO A 168 19.08 6.57 -6.04
C PRO A 168 18.92 8.09 -6.08
N GLU A 169 18.08 8.59 -7.00
CA GLU A 169 17.74 10.02 -7.12
C GLU A 169 16.59 10.45 -6.20
N GLY A 170 15.99 9.52 -5.46
CA GLY A 170 14.97 9.82 -4.46
C GLY A 170 15.57 10.08 -3.08
N LEU A 171 14.91 9.60 -2.04
CA LEU A 171 15.38 9.75 -0.67
C LEU A 171 16.54 8.80 -0.32
N ALA A 172 16.85 7.79 -1.14
CA ALA A 172 17.90 6.82 -0.87
C ALA A 172 19.27 7.48 -0.62
N SER A 173 19.65 8.48 -1.44
CA SER A 173 20.91 9.22 -1.30
C SER A 173 20.99 10.09 -0.03
N GLN A 174 19.85 10.41 0.57
CA GLN A 174 19.75 11.22 1.78
C GLN A 174 19.54 10.34 3.03
N CYS A 175 19.26 9.03 2.84
CA CYS A 175 18.92 8.12 3.92
C CYS A 175 20.16 7.62 4.66
N LEU A 176 20.32 8.01 5.93
CA LEU A 176 21.50 7.70 6.76
C LEU A 176 21.57 6.22 7.18
N ASN A 177 20.43 5.52 7.20
CA ASN A 177 20.36 4.10 7.55
C ASN A 177 19.74 3.29 6.38
N PHE A 178 20.14 3.60 5.15
CA PHE A 178 19.53 3.07 3.93
C PHE A 178 19.46 1.53 3.89
N ALA A 179 20.51 0.82 4.27
CA ALA A 179 20.50 -0.64 4.23
C ALA A 179 19.37 -1.23 5.10
N GLN A 180 19.13 -0.65 6.29
CA GLN A 180 18.07 -1.05 7.20
C GLN A 180 16.67 -0.71 6.62
N VAL A 181 16.51 0.50 6.12
CA VAL A 181 15.25 0.96 5.48
C VAL A 181 14.94 0.12 4.25
N ARG A 182 15.95 -0.14 3.39
CA ARG A 182 15.79 -0.98 2.19
C ARG A 182 15.35 -2.40 2.54
N ALA A 183 16.01 -3.03 3.50
CA ALA A 183 15.66 -4.38 3.92
C ALA A 183 14.24 -4.46 4.45
N HIS A 184 13.80 -3.46 5.24
CA HIS A 184 12.44 -3.36 5.77
C HIS A 184 11.41 -3.14 4.65
N ALA A 185 11.63 -2.16 3.76
CA ALA A 185 10.72 -1.83 2.67
C ALA A 185 10.55 -3.02 1.69
N LEU A 186 11.65 -3.65 1.27
CA LEU A 186 11.61 -4.82 0.39
C LEU A 186 10.95 -6.02 1.08
N GLY A 187 11.24 -6.27 2.35
CA GLY A 187 10.62 -7.34 3.14
C GLY A 187 9.10 -7.16 3.22
N ARG A 188 8.64 -5.95 3.48
CA ARG A 188 7.22 -5.58 3.54
C ARG A 188 6.52 -5.75 2.19
N LEU A 189 7.10 -5.22 1.12
CA LEU A 189 6.55 -5.30 -0.23
C LEU A 189 6.48 -6.75 -0.72
N ARG A 190 7.55 -7.53 -0.49
CA ARG A 190 7.57 -8.96 -0.78
C ARG A 190 6.49 -9.71 -0.03
N HIS A 191 6.35 -9.47 1.27
CA HIS A 191 5.31 -10.11 2.08
C HIS A 191 3.91 -9.81 1.54
N GLN A 192 3.65 -8.55 1.16
CA GLN A 192 2.39 -8.13 0.57
C GLN A 192 2.14 -8.81 -0.78
N ALA A 193 3.14 -8.85 -1.67
CA ALA A 193 3.06 -9.53 -2.96
C ALA A 193 2.79 -11.04 -2.81
N ASP A 194 3.50 -11.72 -1.89
CA ASP A 194 3.33 -13.15 -1.61
C ASP A 194 1.94 -13.45 -1.02
N THR A 195 1.46 -12.58 -0.14
CA THR A 195 0.18 -12.76 0.57
C THR A 195 -1.03 -12.54 -0.33
N THR A 196 -0.96 -11.55 -1.22
CA THR A 196 -2.04 -11.21 -2.16
C THR A 196 -1.90 -11.92 -3.51
N GLY A 197 -0.67 -12.14 -3.97
CA GLY A 197 -0.35 -12.68 -5.28
C GLY A 197 -0.58 -11.68 -6.42
N HIS A 198 -0.74 -10.40 -6.11
CA HIS A 198 -0.97 -9.36 -7.10
C HIS A 198 0.27 -9.16 -7.96
N ARG A 199 0.08 -9.12 -9.27
CA ARG A 199 1.14 -8.99 -10.26
C ARG A 199 1.85 -7.65 -10.16
N ASP A 200 1.09 -6.57 -10.02
CA ASP A 200 1.61 -5.21 -9.90
C ASP A 200 2.51 -4.99 -8.67
N LEU A 201 2.19 -5.62 -7.53
CA LEU A 201 3.07 -5.59 -6.36
C LEU A 201 4.36 -6.38 -6.57
N ARG A 202 4.30 -7.47 -7.35
CA ARG A 202 5.49 -8.25 -7.70
C ARG A 202 6.37 -7.48 -8.67
N GLU A 203 5.78 -6.87 -9.69
CA GLU A 203 6.49 -6.02 -10.65
C GLU A 203 7.16 -4.83 -9.94
N LEU A 204 6.45 -4.17 -9.02
CA LEU A 204 7.03 -3.12 -8.18
C LEU A 204 8.20 -3.65 -7.32
N TYR A 205 8.04 -4.83 -6.70
CA TYR A 205 9.13 -5.44 -5.92
C TYR A 205 10.36 -5.74 -6.79
N GLU A 206 10.18 -6.32 -7.98
CA GLU A 206 11.25 -6.63 -8.93
C GLU A 206 11.97 -5.35 -9.37
N GLU A 207 11.21 -4.30 -9.71
CA GLU A 207 11.73 -3.00 -10.09
C GLU A 207 12.58 -2.38 -8.97
N VAL A 208 12.00 -2.16 -7.78
CA VAL A 208 12.70 -1.43 -6.71
C VAL A 208 13.84 -2.25 -6.07
N SER A 209 13.77 -3.58 -6.15
CA SER A 209 14.87 -4.44 -5.68
C SER A 209 16.10 -4.35 -6.58
N ALA A 210 15.92 -4.00 -7.86
CA ALA A 210 16.99 -3.81 -8.84
C ALA A 210 17.69 -2.45 -8.72
N TYR A 211 17.15 -1.51 -7.97
CA TYR A 211 17.78 -0.19 -7.79
C TYR A 211 19.16 -0.32 -7.12
N PRO A 212 20.19 0.33 -7.67
CA PRO A 212 21.52 0.32 -7.06
C PRO A 212 21.49 1.05 -5.70
N ALA A 213 22.28 0.56 -4.76
CA ALA A 213 22.51 1.30 -3.52
C ALA A 213 23.35 2.56 -3.80
N PRO A 214 23.09 3.69 -3.13
CA PRO A 214 23.93 4.86 -3.23
C PRO A 214 25.38 4.54 -2.86
N PRO A 215 26.39 5.04 -3.63
CA PRO A 215 27.77 4.61 -3.49
C PRO A 215 28.43 5.03 -2.17
N ASP A 216 27.96 6.07 -1.52
CA ASP A 216 28.56 6.67 -0.31
C ASP A 216 27.89 6.23 0.99
N LEU A 217 26.92 5.31 0.92
CA LEU A 217 26.26 4.79 2.11
C LEU A 217 26.98 3.52 2.55
N ASP A 218 27.59 3.56 3.73
CA ASP A 218 28.25 2.43 4.35
C ASP A 218 27.37 1.17 4.26
N ALA A 219 27.95 0.12 3.73
CA ALA A 219 27.29 -1.18 3.59
C ALA A 219 26.99 -1.83 4.96
N ASP A 220 27.46 -1.24 6.05
CA ASP A 220 27.16 -1.67 7.42
C ASP A 220 25.82 -1.05 7.85
N PRO A 221 24.75 -1.85 7.96
CA PRO A 221 23.45 -1.38 8.47
C PRO A 221 23.53 -0.88 9.92
N GLY A 222 24.71 -0.85 10.54
CA GLY A 222 24.86 -0.74 11.96
C GLY A 222 24.25 -1.95 12.69
N PRO A 223 24.46 -2.14 13.97
CA PRO A 223 23.77 -3.18 14.71
C PRO A 223 22.28 -2.93 14.58
N VAL A 224 21.58 -3.86 13.91
CA VAL A 224 20.11 -3.91 13.98
C VAL A 224 19.84 -3.99 15.47
N ASP A 225 19.31 -2.91 16.05
CA ASP A 225 18.94 -2.92 17.46
C ASP A 225 17.92 -4.05 17.65
N PRO A 226 18.32 -5.20 18.25
CA PRO A 226 17.40 -6.31 18.43
C PRO A 226 16.26 -5.96 19.39
N THR A 227 16.39 -4.80 20.08
CA THR A 227 15.35 -4.22 20.94
C THR A 227 14.57 -3.12 20.22
N GLY A 228 14.93 -2.77 18.98
CA GLY A 228 14.26 -1.75 18.17
C GLY A 228 12.82 -2.15 17.89
N ILE A 229 11.89 -1.37 18.44
CA ILE A 229 10.44 -1.59 18.29
C ILE A 229 10.00 -1.22 16.88
N VAL A 230 10.69 -0.28 16.23
CA VAL A 230 10.40 0.23 14.88
C VAL A 230 11.71 0.43 14.09
N VAL A 231 11.61 0.32 12.75
CA VAL A 231 12.71 0.71 11.85
C VAL A 231 12.58 2.21 11.59
N PRO A 232 13.54 3.04 12.06
CA PRO A 232 13.47 4.47 11.81
C PRO A 232 13.80 4.79 10.35
N LEU A 233 13.21 5.86 9.81
CA LEU A 233 13.69 6.54 8.62
C LEU A 233 14.54 7.72 9.07
N ARG A 234 15.85 7.67 8.83
CA ARG A 234 16.78 8.77 9.14
C ARG A 234 17.24 9.40 7.84
N ILE A 235 16.96 10.68 7.66
CA ILE A 235 17.31 11.43 6.45
C ILE A 235 18.16 12.65 6.78
N ARG A 236 19.12 12.91 5.91
CA ARG A 236 19.92 14.14 5.93
C ARG A 236 19.22 15.18 5.07
N THR A 237 18.99 16.35 5.63
CA THR A 237 18.43 17.50 4.93
C THR A 237 19.37 18.70 5.02
N PRO A 238 19.21 19.74 4.18
CA PRO A 238 19.97 20.98 4.30
C PRO A 238 19.83 21.68 5.67
N LEU A 239 18.76 21.38 6.40
CA LEU A 239 18.45 21.97 7.71
C LEU A 239 18.98 21.13 8.88
N GLY A 240 19.44 19.90 8.62
CA GLY A 240 19.93 18.96 9.61
C GLY A 240 19.40 17.54 9.40
N ASP A 241 19.88 16.61 10.21
CA ASP A 241 19.43 15.23 10.19
C ASP A 241 18.08 15.12 10.90
N MET A 242 17.15 14.39 10.30
CA MET A 242 15.80 14.13 10.81
C MET A 242 15.60 12.62 10.99
N ALA A 243 14.90 12.22 12.03
CA ALA A 243 14.58 10.83 12.32
C ALA A 243 13.08 10.65 12.53
N PHE A 244 12.50 9.68 11.82
CA PHE A 244 11.06 9.41 11.85
C PHE A 244 10.78 7.94 12.14
N PHE A 245 9.65 7.67 12.77
CA PHE A 245 8.94 6.41 12.60
C PHE A 245 7.60 6.66 11.91
N SER A 246 7.05 5.64 11.25
CA SER A 246 5.74 5.77 10.62
C SER A 246 4.72 4.82 11.22
N THR A 247 3.45 5.22 11.09
CA THR A 247 2.29 4.38 11.34
C THR A 247 1.42 4.32 10.09
N ILE A 248 0.67 3.23 9.92
CA ILE A 248 -0.29 3.11 8.84
C ILE A 248 -1.68 2.87 9.43
N ALA A 249 -2.60 3.76 9.09
CA ALA A 249 -4.00 3.65 9.43
C ALA A 249 -4.81 3.20 8.21
N THR A 250 -5.73 2.26 8.41
CA THR A 250 -6.66 1.74 7.41
C THR A 250 -8.10 1.91 7.86
N PHE A 251 -9.06 1.86 6.95
CA PHE A 251 -10.48 1.93 7.29
C PHE A 251 -10.96 0.59 7.86
N GLY A 252 -11.55 0.62 9.06
CA GLY A 252 -11.84 -0.60 9.84
C GLY A 252 -12.97 -1.48 9.28
N ALA A 253 -13.91 -0.93 8.49
CA ALA A 253 -15.04 -1.68 7.94
C ALA A 253 -15.39 -1.22 6.51
N PRO A 254 -14.47 -1.38 5.54
CA PRO A 254 -14.73 -0.93 4.17
C PRO A 254 -15.76 -1.82 3.48
N ALA A 255 -16.76 -1.20 2.84
CA ALA A 255 -17.74 -1.89 2.00
C ALA A 255 -17.50 -1.66 0.49
N ASP A 256 -16.44 -0.93 0.15
CA ASP A 256 -16.01 -0.60 -1.21
C ASP A 256 -14.57 -1.04 -1.40
N VAL A 257 -14.25 -1.56 -2.59
CA VAL A 257 -12.91 -2.08 -2.93
C VAL A 257 -11.86 -1.00 -2.78
N THR A 258 -12.08 0.16 -3.41
CA THR A 258 -11.12 1.28 -3.38
C THR A 258 -10.85 1.75 -1.94
N LEU A 259 -11.91 1.84 -1.12
CA LEU A 259 -11.75 2.22 0.30
C LEU A 259 -10.98 1.17 1.09
N SER A 260 -11.15 -0.12 0.78
CA SER A 260 -10.42 -1.20 1.46
C SER A 260 -8.92 -1.21 1.17
N GLU A 261 -8.52 -0.57 0.09
CA GLU A 261 -7.15 -0.50 -0.41
C GLU A 261 -6.47 0.85 -0.11
N LEU A 262 -7.21 1.77 0.54
CA LEU A 262 -6.70 3.08 0.92
C LEU A 262 -6.15 3.05 2.35
N ALA A 263 -4.97 3.63 2.54
CA ALA A 263 -4.35 3.78 3.84
C ALA A 263 -3.76 5.19 4.01
N VAL A 264 -3.58 5.64 5.24
CA VAL A 264 -2.86 6.88 5.57
C VAL A 264 -1.60 6.50 6.33
N GLU A 265 -0.45 6.82 5.75
CA GLU A 265 0.85 6.72 6.41
C GLU A 265 1.20 8.06 7.04
N SER A 266 1.46 8.04 8.35
CA SER A 266 1.77 9.21 9.16
C SER A 266 3.15 9.04 9.76
N PHE A 267 4.02 10.04 9.57
CA PHE A 267 5.38 10.07 10.10
C PHE A 267 5.43 10.90 11.38
N PHE A 268 6.14 10.42 12.38
CA PHE A 268 6.30 11.07 13.67
C PHE A 268 7.78 11.30 13.95
N PRO A 269 8.17 12.47 14.52
CA PRO A 269 9.55 12.71 14.92
C PRO A 269 9.95 11.72 16.03
N MET A 270 11.20 11.21 15.97
CA MET A 270 11.77 10.34 16.99
C MET A 270 12.55 11.11 18.05
N ASP A 271 12.88 12.36 17.78
CA ASP A 271 13.67 13.20 18.67
C ASP A 271 13.21 14.67 18.62
N GLU A 272 13.60 15.43 19.64
CA GLU A 272 13.25 16.84 19.81
C GLU A 272 13.83 17.74 18.69
N GLN A 273 14.99 17.36 18.12
CA GLN A 273 15.60 18.06 17.01
C GLN A 273 14.70 17.99 15.78
N THR A 274 14.23 16.81 15.42
CA THR A 274 13.33 16.57 14.30
C THR A 274 12.01 17.33 14.48
N ASP A 275 11.42 17.28 15.70
CA ASP A 275 10.19 18.01 16.02
C ASP A 275 10.38 19.53 15.83
N THR A 276 11.47 20.06 16.37
CA THR A 276 11.78 21.49 16.27
C THR A 276 11.96 21.94 14.82
N LEU A 277 12.69 21.17 14.00
CA LEU A 277 12.91 21.45 12.59
C LEU A 277 11.61 21.46 11.79
N LEU A 278 10.73 20.48 12.01
CA LEU A 278 9.44 20.40 11.32
C LEU A 278 8.53 21.57 11.69
N ARG A 279 8.46 21.95 12.97
CA ARG A 279 7.70 23.13 13.41
C ARG A 279 8.25 24.43 12.84
N ALA A 280 9.57 24.55 12.74
CA ALA A 280 10.21 25.72 12.13
C ALA A 280 9.88 25.82 10.64
N LEU A 281 9.95 24.69 9.91
CA LEU A 281 9.57 24.62 8.50
C LEU A 281 8.11 25.02 8.26
N ALA A 282 7.19 24.50 9.07
CA ALA A 282 5.77 24.83 8.98
C ALA A 282 5.52 26.32 9.25
N ALA A 283 6.27 26.93 10.17
CA ALA A 283 6.16 28.35 10.48
C ALA A 283 6.67 29.28 9.36
N MET A 284 7.59 28.80 8.50
CA MET A 284 8.09 29.56 7.35
C MET A 284 7.09 29.64 6.20
N GLY A 285 6.08 28.74 6.17
CA GLY A 285 5.02 28.70 5.15
C GLY A 285 5.51 28.41 3.73
N PRO A 286 4.61 28.20 2.78
CA PRO A 286 4.97 27.94 1.37
C PRO A 286 5.44 29.20 0.59
N GLU A 287 5.55 30.38 1.22
CA GLU A 287 5.90 31.65 0.56
C GLU A 287 7.42 31.97 0.53
N GLY A 288 8.28 31.02 0.95
CA GLY A 288 9.73 31.24 1.08
C GLY A 288 10.60 30.58 -0.01
N GLN A 289 10.02 30.13 -1.14
CA GLN A 289 10.80 29.59 -2.28
C GLN A 289 10.55 30.34 -3.57
#